data_1d9a364163e04e449a032312ee043b65
#
_entry.id   1d9a364163e04e449a032312ee043b65
#
_cell.length_a   1.000
_cell.length_b   1.000
_cell.length_c   1.000
_cell.angle_alpha   90.00
_cell.angle_beta   90.00
_cell.angle_gamma   90.00
#
_symmetry.space_group_name_H-M   'P 1'
#
loop_
_entity.id
_entity.type
_entity.pdbx_description
1 polymer ?
#
loop_
_entity_poly.entity_id
_entity_poly.type
_entity_poly.pdbx_seq_one_letter_code
_entity_poly.pdbx_strand_id
1 'polypeptide(L)'
;MEPRTIRLHLRVSPGAGRSAVVGRHGDAWKLRIAAAPERGRANASVVRLLATSLEIGRPDVRIVSGAVSRDKVVEIVGLTLEEAEQRLASARKGAP
;
A
#
# COMPACT_ATOMS: atom_id res chain seq x y z
N MET A 1 -19.23 17.82 -4.63
CA MET A 1 -17.88 17.93 -4.06
C MET A 1 -17.12 16.65 -4.37
N GLU A 2 -15.99 16.76 -5.02
CA GLU A 2 -15.20 15.59 -5.38
C GLU A 2 -14.49 15.02 -4.16
N PRO A 3 -14.41 13.68 -4.04
CA PRO A 3 -13.65 13.09 -2.95
C PRO A 3 -12.17 13.39 -3.12
N ARG A 4 -11.47 13.52 -1.99
CA ARG A 4 -10.02 13.70 -2.02
C ARG A 4 -9.38 12.42 -2.51
N THR A 5 -8.46 12.58 -3.45
CA THR A 5 -7.75 11.46 -4.02
C THR A 5 -6.26 11.79 -4.04
N ILE A 6 -5.46 10.86 -3.56
CA ILE A 6 -4.00 10.98 -3.59
C ILE A 6 -3.41 9.76 -4.26
N ARG A 7 -2.17 9.86 -4.69
CA ARG A 7 -1.44 8.73 -5.26
C ARG A 7 -0.20 8.48 -4.42
N LEU A 8 0.06 7.20 -4.16
CA LEU A 8 1.24 6.76 -3.45
C LEU A 8 2.06 5.84 -4.35
N HIS A 9 3.37 6.06 -4.35
CA HIS A 9 4.31 5.17 -5.03
C HIS A 9 4.72 4.08 -4.06
N LEU A 10 4.72 2.83 -4.53
CA LEU A 10 5.05 1.67 -3.72
C LEU A 10 6.16 0.87 -4.37
N ARG A 11 7.03 0.31 -3.52
CA ARG A 11 7.99 -0.70 -3.92
C ARG A 11 7.64 -1.98 -3.18
N VAL A 12 7.25 -3.02 -3.91
CA VAL A 12 6.73 -4.25 -3.32
C VAL A 12 7.77 -5.36 -3.42
N SER A 13 8.03 -6.02 -2.29
CA SER A 13 8.88 -7.21 -2.23
C SER A 13 8.00 -8.41 -1.93
N PRO A 14 7.79 -9.31 -2.89
CA PRO A 14 6.98 -10.52 -2.67
C PRO A 14 7.78 -11.61 -1.98
N GLY A 15 7.09 -12.67 -1.54
CA GLY A 15 7.73 -13.85 -0.98
C GLY A 15 8.12 -13.74 0.48
N ALA A 16 7.68 -12.71 1.18
CA ALA A 16 7.91 -12.60 2.61
C ALA A 16 7.00 -13.56 3.39
N GLY A 17 7.39 -13.90 4.60
CA GLY A 17 6.57 -14.74 5.47
C GLY A 17 5.35 -14.01 6.01
N ARG A 18 5.34 -12.68 5.95
CA ARG A 18 4.27 -11.85 6.49
C ARG A 18 4.23 -10.53 5.73
N SER A 19 3.02 -10.02 5.48
CA SER A 19 2.85 -8.71 4.85
C SER A 19 3.06 -7.60 5.88
N ALA A 20 3.82 -6.59 5.51
CA ALA A 20 4.12 -5.48 6.41
C ALA A 20 4.56 -4.24 5.65
N VAL A 21 4.29 -3.07 6.24
CA VAL A 21 4.86 -1.81 5.78
C VAL A 21 6.28 -1.74 6.34
N VAL A 22 7.27 -1.68 5.46
CA VAL A 22 8.68 -1.66 5.87
C VAL A 22 9.13 -0.24 6.21
N GLY A 23 8.77 0.72 5.39
CA GLY A 23 9.12 2.11 5.60
C GLY A 23 9.22 2.87 4.30
N ARG A 24 9.68 4.11 4.40
CA ARG A 24 9.85 4.98 3.25
C ARG A 24 11.23 4.77 2.63
N HIS A 25 11.25 4.72 1.30
CA HIS A 25 12.48 4.59 0.54
C HIS A 25 12.42 5.56 -0.63
N GLY A 26 13.09 6.70 -0.51
CA GLY A 26 12.98 7.78 -1.47
C GLY A 26 11.54 8.29 -1.53
N ASP A 27 10.97 8.33 -2.72
CA ASP A 27 9.58 8.77 -2.92
C ASP A 27 8.57 7.64 -2.79
N ALA A 28 9.03 6.43 -2.49
CA ALA A 28 8.16 5.26 -2.44
C ALA A 28 8.04 4.70 -1.02
N TRP A 29 6.92 4.04 -0.74
CA TRP A 29 6.75 3.24 0.46
C TRP A 29 7.08 1.81 0.13
N LYS A 30 7.99 1.23 0.90
CA LYS A 30 8.39 -0.16 0.73
C LYS A 30 7.46 -1.07 1.50
N LEU A 31 6.93 -2.08 0.82
CA LEU A 31 6.04 -3.07 1.39
C LEU A 31 6.61 -4.46 1.19
N ARG A 32 6.42 -5.33 2.18
CA ARG A 32 6.64 -6.76 2.04
C ARG A 32 5.29 -7.43 1.91
N ILE A 33 5.18 -8.36 0.98
CA ILE A 33 3.93 -9.05 0.71
C ILE A 33 4.14 -10.55 0.85
N ALA A 34 3.29 -11.18 1.67
CA ALA A 34 3.36 -12.61 1.94
C ALA A 34 2.73 -13.47 0.84
N ALA A 35 2.04 -12.88 -0.10
CA ALA A 35 1.34 -13.64 -1.14
C ALA A 35 2.31 -14.37 -2.06
N ALA A 36 1.89 -15.52 -2.55
CA ALA A 36 2.59 -16.22 -3.62
C ALA A 36 2.65 -15.35 -4.87
N PRO A 37 3.68 -15.50 -5.73
CA PRO A 37 3.84 -14.67 -6.93
C PRO A 37 2.85 -15.05 -8.04
N GLU A 38 1.61 -15.27 -7.70
CA GLU A 38 0.54 -15.56 -8.65
C GLU A 38 -0.20 -14.29 -8.99
N ARG A 39 -0.67 -14.20 -10.22
CA ARG A 39 -1.41 -13.03 -10.70
C ARG A 39 -2.59 -12.71 -9.79
N GLY A 40 -2.72 -11.44 -9.46
CA GLY A 40 -3.83 -10.94 -8.66
C GLY A 40 -3.68 -11.12 -7.16
N ARG A 41 -2.98 -12.14 -6.71
CA ARG A 41 -2.82 -12.36 -5.26
C ARG A 41 -1.93 -11.31 -4.62
N ALA A 42 -0.82 -10.98 -5.27
CA ALA A 42 0.06 -9.94 -4.76
C ALA A 42 -0.66 -8.60 -4.72
N ASN A 43 -1.41 -8.27 -5.77
CA ASN A 43 -2.16 -7.01 -5.81
C ASN A 43 -3.26 -6.98 -4.75
N ALA A 44 -3.98 -8.07 -4.56
CA ALA A 44 -5.00 -8.16 -3.51
C ALA A 44 -4.37 -7.99 -2.12
N SER A 45 -3.20 -8.57 -1.90
CA SER A 45 -2.48 -8.43 -0.63
C SER A 45 -1.99 -7.00 -0.41
N VAL A 46 -1.54 -6.31 -1.47
CA VAL A 46 -1.16 -4.89 -1.39
C VAL A 46 -2.36 -4.06 -0.97
N VAL A 47 -3.50 -4.25 -1.62
CA VAL A 47 -4.72 -3.50 -1.29
C VAL A 47 -5.13 -3.77 0.15
N ARG A 48 -5.11 -5.03 0.58
CA ARG A 48 -5.48 -5.39 1.95
C ARG A 48 -4.55 -4.75 2.97
N LEU A 49 -3.23 -4.82 2.74
CA LEU A 49 -2.25 -4.23 3.65
C LEU A 49 -2.45 -2.73 3.76
N LEU A 50 -2.63 -2.04 2.64
CA LEU A 50 -2.83 -0.61 2.65
C LEU A 50 -4.15 -0.22 3.32
N ALA A 51 -5.22 -0.91 3.02
CA ALA A 51 -6.51 -0.62 3.64
C ALA A 51 -6.44 -0.76 5.15
N THR A 52 -5.82 -1.83 5.64
CA THR A 52 -5.62 -2.05 7.07
C THR A 52 -4.74 -1.00 7.69
N SER A 53 -3.60 -0.71 7.06
CA SER A 53 -2.61 0.25 7.58
C SER A 53 -3.14 1.68 7.57
N LEU A 54 -3.90 2.03 6.55
CA LEU A 54 -4.49 3.36 6.41
C LEU A 54 -5.83 3.48 7.15
N GLU A 55 -6.37 2.38 7.65
CA GLU A 55 -7.65 2.34 8.35
C GLU A 55 -8.81 2.82 7.47
N ILE A 56 -8.82 2.35 6.24
CA ILE A 56 -9.89 2.67 5.26
C ILE A 56 -10.40 1.37 4.65
N GLY A 57 -11.50 1.46 3.94
CA GLY A 57 -12.08 0.32 3.22
C GLY A 57 -11.28 -0.01 1.96
N ARG A 58 -11.28 -1.28 1.57
CA ARG A 58 -10.61 -1.71 0.35
C ARG A 58 -11.09 -0.98 -0.92
N PRO A 59 -12.37 -0.65 -1.07
CA PRO A 59 -12.82 0.09 -2.25
C PRO A 59 -12.14 1.45 -2.44
N ASP A 60 -11.58 2.00 -1.37
CA ASP A 60 -10.89 3.29 -1.40
C ASP A 60 -9.41 3.16 -1.78
N VAL A 61 -8.94 1.94 -2.04
CA VAL A 61 -7.56 1.66 -2.45
C VAL A 61 -7.57 1.02 -3.82
N ARG A 62 -6.87 1.62 -4.78
CA ARG A 62 -6.89 1.14 -6.15
C ARG A 62 -5.50 1.20 -6.77
N ILE A 63 -5.06 0.09 -7.34
CA ILE A 63 -3.79 0.07 -8.07
C ILE A 63 -4.05 0.66 -9.46
N VAL A 64 -3.39 1.76 -9.78
CA VAL A 64 -3.58 2.46 -11.06
C VAL A 64 -2.42 2.28 -12.02
N SER A 65 -1.30 1.76 -11.55
CA SER A 65 -0.13 1.51 -12.40
C SER A 65 0.72 0.40 -11.80
N GLY A 66 1.42 -0.33 -12.64
CA GLY A 66 2.37 -1.34 -12.19
C GLY A 66 1.73 -2.64 -11.69
N ALA A 67 0.58 -3.04 -12.24
CA ALA A 67 -0.12 -4.23 -11.79
C ALA A 67 0.75 -5.50 -11.81
N VAL A 68 1.70 -5.59 -12.74
CA VAL A 68 2.62 -6.73 -12.85
C VAL A 68 4.05 -6.37 -12.49
N SER A 69 4.26 -5.22 -11.88
CA SER A 69 5.57 -4.70 -11.52
C SER A 69 5.75 -4.66 -10.00
N ARG A 70 6.99 -4.64 -9.56
CA ARG A 70 7.31 -4.38 -8.14
C ARG A 70 7.09 -2.91 -7.80
N ASP A 71 7.21 -2.03 -8.79
CA ASP A 71 6.92 -0.61 -8.61
C ASP A 71 5.47 -0.38 -8.99
N LYS A 72 4.69 0.07 -8.02
CA LYS A 72 3.25 0.28 -8.20
C LYS A 72 2.86 1.69 -7.82
N VAL A 73 1.78 2.17 -8.42
CA VAL A 73 1.14 3.41 -7.99
C VAL A 73 -0.27 3.07 -7.58
N VAL A 74 -0.66 3.51 -6.39
CA VAL A 74 -2.02 3.31 -5.89
C VAL A 74 -2.69 4.66 -5.71
N GLU A 75 -3.99 4.66 -5.92
CA GLU A 75 -4.85 5.81 -5.68
C GLU A 75 -5.63 5.54 -4.39
N ILE A 76 -5.62 6.53 -3.51
CA ILE A 76 -6.30 6.44 -2.21
C ILE A 76 -7.35 7.53 -2.16
N VAL A 77 -8.57 7.14 -1.80
CA VAL A 77 -9.70 8.07 -1.69
C VAL A 77 -9.99 8.37 -0.23
N GLY A 78 -10.21 9.63 0.08
CA GLY A 78 -10.69 10.04 1.40
C GLY A 78 -9.62 10.45 2.39
N LEU A 79 -8.34 10.44 2.01
CA LEU A 79 -7.24 10.87 2.87
C LEU A 79 -6.43 11.95 2.18
N THR A 80 -5.82 12.82 2.98
CA THR A 80 -4.76 13.70 2.48
C THR A 80 -3.46 12.90 2.44
N LEU A 81 -2.49 13.39 1.68
CA LEU A 81 -1.18 12.75 1.62
C LEU A 81 -0.54 12.70 3.01
N GLU A 82 -0.67 13.77 3.77
CA GLU A 82 -0.13 13.85 5.13
C GLU A 82 -0.74 12.78 6.03
N GLU A 83 -2.07 12.63 6.01
CA GLU A 83 -2.75 11.60 6.78
C GLU A 83 -2.28 10.20 6.40
N ALA A 84 -2.17 9.95 5.11
CA ALA A 84 -1.73 8.64 4.62
C ALA A 84 -0.29 8.34 5.08
N GLU A 85 0.59 9.32 4.97
CA GLU A 85 1.99 9.14 5.40
C GLU A 85 2.09 8.90 6.90
N GLN A 86 1.31 9.61 7.71
CA GLN A 86 1.28 9.41 9.16
C GLN A 86 0.79 8.00 9.51
N ARG A 87 -0.25 7.53 8.86
CA ARG A 87 -0.81 6.21 9.12
C ARG A 87 0.13 5.09 8.70
N LEU A 88 0.80 5.25 7.57
CA LEU A 88 1.79 4.26 7.12
C LEU A 88 3.01 4.22 8.06
N ALA A 89 3.46 5.38 8.52
CA ALA A 89 4.55 5.45 9.48
C ALA A 89 4.17 4.79 10.81
N SER A 90 2.94 4.98 11.26
CA SER A 90 2.42 4.33 12.47
C SER A 90 2.31 2.82 12.31
N ALA A 91 1.89 2.35 11.15
CA ALA A 91 1.79 0.92 10.86
C ALA A 91 3.16 0.26 10.90
N ARG A 92 4.19 0.94 10.39
CA ARG A 92 5.57 0.46 10.48
C ARG A 92 6.03 0.31 11.92
N LYS A 93 5.75 1.32 12.75
CA LYS A 93 6.16 1.31 14.16
C LYS A 93 5.35 0.32 14.98
N GLY A 94 4.09 0.14 14.65
CA GLY A 94 3.21 -0.76 15.36
C GLY A 94 3.36 -2.22 14.94
N ALA A 95 4.16 -2.53 13.92
CA ALA A 95 4.38 -3.90 13.48
C ALA A 95 5.17 -4.66 14.55
N PRO A 96 4.66 -5.76 15.07
CA PRO A 96 5.38 -6.56 16.03
C PRO A 96 6.59 -7.24 15.41
#